data_4ac48acde3d953add8174e47f7758e13
#
_entry.id   4ac48acde3d953add8174e47f7758e13
#
_cell.length_a   1.000
_cell.length_b   1.000
_cell.length_c   1.000
_cell.angle_alpha   90.00
_cell.angle_beta   90.00
_cell.angle_gamma   90.00
#
_symmetry.space_group_name_H-M   'P 1'
#
loop_
_entity.id
_entity.type
_entity.pdbx_description
1 polymer ?
#
loop_
_entity_poly.entity_id
_entity_poly.type
_entity_poly.pdbx_seq_one_letter_code
_entity_poly.pdbx_strand_id
1 'polypeptide(L)'
;MGKKKKLSGAAKRKKKKEKEEAIAEAKADLERLKLGPTKLWTGLVTHHRDIFVSHVLSKLNKTDRMFFSKANTESLDLLEYAGFNVSKLGWSICQCTSVSTLEWAWINIDWGEKCDDGTLQDYAHFCSQVVRTNKLELLKWVREVKKCEWDKWTINFVTHVGNLEMLKYCFANGCPYDEQESCRNAARNGYLDCLRFLFNKIKPSRETEKDAAETAAQDGQLDILKYFVEERKISDAIKTECMLRSVFKGHLDCLKYMVEEAKAPLNDSQNISLARYYEHTECLHYLREKGCPEPTDEEYTDLANLYSANEEQHNSESEDN
;
A
#
# COMPACT_ATOMS: atom_id res chain seq x y z
N MET A 1 -15.16 7.40 -28.54
CA MET A 1 -14.44 6.36 -29.32
C MET A 1 -13.04 6.86 -29.66
N GLY A 2 -12.06 6.62 -28.80
CA GLY A 2 -10.66 7.02 -28.99
C GLY A 2 -9.93 5.96 -29.82
N LYS A 3 -9.43 6.34 -31.00
CA LYS A 3 -8.63 5.46 -31.86
C LYS A 3 -7.31 5.14 -31.15
N LYS A 4 -7.10 3.89 -30.74
CA LYS A 4 -5.81 3.36 -30.27
C LYS A 4 -4.78 3.57 -31.38
N LYS A 5 -3.80 4.47 -31.19
CA LYS A 5 -2.63 4.59 -32.05
C LYS A 5 -1.79 3.32 -31.88
N LYS A 6 -1.89 2.39 -32.82
CA LYS A 6 -0.92 1.29 -32.96
C LYS A 6 0.44 1.93 -33.23
N LEU A 7 1.43 1.63 -32.40
CA LEU A 7 2.82 2.02 -32.68
C LEU A 7 3.19 1.57 -34.10
N SER A 8 3.73 2.49 -34.89
CA SER A 8 4.18 2.20 -36.27
C SER A 8 5.27 1.12 -36.23
N GLY A 9 5.39 0.32 -37.29
CA GLY A 9 6.42 -0.72 -37.39
C GLY A 9 7.86 -0.19 -37.18
N ALA A 10 8.10 1.09 -37.51
CA ALA A 10 9.36 1.76 -37.25
C ALA A 10 9.64 1.99 -35.77
N ALA A 11 8.61 2.38 -34.99
CA ALA A 11 8.74 2.56 -33.55
C ALA A 11 8.98 1.22 -32.79
N LYS A 12 8.34 0.14 -33.27
CA LYS A 12 8.60 -1.22 -32.74
C LYS A 12 10.04 -1.69 -33.05
N ARG A 13 10.55 -1.42 -34.24
CA ARG A 13 11.92 -1.75 -34.63
C ARG A 13 12.94 -0.93 -33.84
N LYS A 14 12.67 0.36 -33.60
CA LYS A 14 13.54 1.23 -32.79
C LYS A 14 13.60 0.73 -31.33
N LYS A 15 12.45 0.41 -30.72
CA LYS A 15 12.41 -0.17 -29.36
C LYS A 15 13.12 -1.52 -29.26
N LYS A 16 13.01 -2.38 -30.29
CA LYS A 16 13.70 -3.67 -30.32
C LYS A 16 15.23 -3.45 -30.36
N LYS A 17 15.70 -2.51 -31.18
CA LYS A 17 17.13 -2.18 -31.29
C LYS A 17 17.68 -1.59 -30.00
N GLU A 18 16.97 -0.65 -29.37
CA GLU A 18 17.33 -0.07 -28.06
C GLU A 18 17.39 -1.15 -26.96
N LYS A 19 16.46 -2.12 -26.98
CA LYS A 19 16.49 -3.27 -26.07
C LYS A 19 17.70 -4.18 -26.31
N GLU A 20 18.04 -4.44 -27.56
CA GLU A 20 19.21 -5.27 -27.95
C GLU A 20 20.52 -4.56 -27.58
N GLU A 21 20.61 -3.24 -27.78
CA GLU A 21 21.77 -2.43 -27.39
C GLU A 21 21.94 -2.38 -25.87
N ALA A 22 20.86 -2.16 -25.10
CA ALA A 22 20.91 -2.18 -23.65
C ALA A 22 21.27 -3.57 -23.07
N ILE A 23 20.80 -4.64 -23.70
CA ILE A 23 21.18 -6.01 -23.31
C ILE A 23 22.66 -6.28 -23.64
N ALA A 24 23.17 -5.76 -24.75
CA ALA A 24 24.57 -5.89 -25.13
C ALA A 24 25.51 -5.10 -24.19
N GLU A 25 25.09 -3.89 -23.79
CA GLU A 25 25.80 -3.05 -22.83
C GLU A 25 25.82 -3.69 -21.44
N ALA A 26 24.65 -4.19 -20.95
CA ALA A 26 24.55 -4.92 -19.68
C ALA A 26 25.39 -6.22 -19.68
N LYS A 27 25.47 -6.92 -20.83
CA LYS A 27 26.36 -8.08 -20.97
C LYS A 27 27.83 -7.70 -20.96
N ALA A 28 28.21 -6.59 -21.59
CA ALA A 28 29.57 -6.07 -21.59
C ALA A 28 30.01 -5.62 -20.20
N ASP A 29 29.12 -5.00 -19.44
CA ASP A 29 29.35 -4.62 -18.04
C ASP A 29 29.40 -5.85 -17.12
N LEU A 30 28.59 -6.87 -17.37
CA LEU A 30 28.68 -8.15 -16.66
C LEU A 30 30.02 -8.86 -16.96
N GLU A 31 30.54 -8.76 -18.18
CA GLU A 31 31.89 -9.28 -18.51
C GLU A 31 33.02 -8.46 -17.91
N ARG A 32 32.87 -7.14 -17.77
CA ARG A 32 33.82 -6.29 -17.03
C ARG A 32 33.79 -6.58 -15.53
N LEU A 33 32.66 -7.02 -14.97
CA LEU A 33 32.51 -7.46 -13.59
C LEU A 33 32.97 -8.90 -13.33
N LYS A 34 33.47 -9.65 -14.33
CA LYS A 34 34.21 -10.89 -14.13
C LYS A 34 35.62 -10.62 -13.55
N LEU A 35 35.69 -9.68 -12.64
CA LEU A 35 36.77 -9.60 -11.66
C LEU A 35 36.65 -10.87 -10.81
N GLY A 36 37.75 -11.66 -10.80
CA GLY A 36 37.80 -12.86 -9.95
C GLY A 36 37.38 -12.57 -8.53
N PRO A 37 37.03 -13.57 -7.72
CA PRO A 37 36.43 -13.39 -6.44
C PRO A 37 37.23 -12.39 -5.60
N THR A 38 36.58 -11.30 -5.15
CA THR A 38 37.23 -10.31 -4.29
C THR A 38 37.64 -11.01 -2.99
N LYS A 39 38.70 -10.50 -2.32
CA LYS A 39 39.10 -11.04 -1.01
C LYS A 39 37.93 -11.12 -0.01
N LEU A 40 36.98 -10.17 -0.11
CA LEU A 40 35.76 -10.17 0.68
C LEU A 40 34.86 -11.37 0.35
N TRP A 41 34.67 -11.67 -0.95
CA TRP A 41 33.90 -12.82 -1.40
C TRP A 41 34.53 -14.12 -0.94
N THR A 42 35.80 -14.32 -1.21
CA THR A 42 36.52 -15.53 -0.79
C THR A 42 36.52 -15.67 0.74
N GLY A 43 36.80 -14.58 1.47
CA GLY A 43 36.84 -14.62 2.93
C GLY A 43 35.48 -14.87 3.58
N LEU A 44 34.45 -14.14 3.18
CA LEU A 44 33.15 -14.19 3.81
C LEU A 44 32.26 -15.31 3.26
N VAL A 45 32.19 -15.45 1.96
CA VAL A 45 31.27 -16.37 1.29
C VAL A 45 31.81 -17.81 1.27
N THR A 46 33.10 -17.98 0.98
CA THR A 46 33.67 -19.32 0.85
C THR A 46 34.13 -19.90 2.19
N HIS A 47 34.77 -19.11 3.07
CA HIS A 47 35.29 -19.59 4.34
C HIS A 47 34.30 -19.49 5.52
N HIS A 48 33.33 -18.56 5.43
CA HIS A 48 32.33 -18.34 6.48
C HIS A 48 30.89 -18.48 5.95
N ARG A 49 30.67 -19.55 5.20
CA ARG A 49 29.42 -19.82 4.48
C ARG A 49 28.18 -19.76 5.38
N ASP A 50 28.24 -20.40 6.55
CA ASP A 50 27.12 -20.43 7.48
C ASP A 50 26.79 -19.06 8.06
N ILE A 51 27.82 -18.25 8.33
CA ILE A 51 27.64 -16.87 8.80
C ILE A 51 26.98 -16.02 7.69
N PHE A 52 27.43 -16.16 6.46
CA PHE A 52 26.86 -15.43 5.32
C PHE A 52 25.38 -15.85 5.11
N VAL A 53 25.08 -17.16 5.13
CA VAL A 53 23.71 -17.68 4.99
C VAL A 53 22.81 -17.16 6.11
N SER A 54 23.22 -17.24 7.36
CA SER A 54 22.40 -16.85 8.50
C SER A 54 22.20 -15.33 8.64
N HIS A 55 23.20 -14.52 8.31
CA HIS A 55 23.19 -13.09 8.57
C HIS A 55 22.94 -12.22 7.34
N VAL A 56 23.25 -12.72 6.14
CA VAL A 56 23.06 -11.99 4.90
C VAL A 56 21.92 -12.57 4.06
N LEU A 57 22.01 -13.82 3.63
CA LEU A 57 20.99 -14.41 2.75
C LEU A 57 19.60 -14.47 3.40
N SER A 58 19.53 -14.67 4.72
CA SER A 58 18.26 -14.65 5.46
C SER A 58 17.56 -13.29 5.41
N LYS A 59 18.30 -12.20 5.21
CA LYS A 59 17.78 -10.82 5.13
C LYS A 59 17.37 -10.39 3.72
N LEU A 60 17.81 -11.10 2.70
CA LEU A 60 17.43 -10.79 1.32
C LEU A 60 15.96 -11.16 1.08
N ASN A 61 15.23 -10.29 0.41
CA ASN A 61 13.89 -10.60 -0.09
C ASN A 61 13.96 -11.55 -1.30
N LYS A 62 12.80 -12.02 -1.78
CA LYS A 62 12.71 -12.97 -2.88
C LYS A 62 13.35 -12.44 -4.17
N THR A 63 13.14 -11.16 -4.48
CA THR A 63 13.70 -10.48 -5.66
C THR A 63 15.21 -10.34 -5.54
N ASP A 64 15.75 -9.93 -4.39
CA ASP A 64 17.19 -9.83 -4.17
C ASP A 64 17.89 -11.20 -4.24
N ARG A 65 17.25 -12.26 -3.72
CA ARG A 65 17.75 -13.64 -3.87
C ARG A 65 17.77 -14.09 -5.33
N MET A 66 16.76 -13.72 -6.13
CA MET A 66 16.74 -14.00 -7.56
C MET A 66 17.90 -13.29 -8.27
N PHE A 67 18.15 -12.00 -7.98
CA PHE A 67 19.30 -11.29 -8.52
C PHE A 67 20.63 -11.91 -8.07
N PHE A 68 20.73 -12.27 -6.79
CA PHE A 68 21.90 -12.93 -6.24
C PHE A 68 22.18 -14.28 -6.93
N SER A 69 21.14 -15.08 -7.24
CA SER A 69 21.29 -16.35 -7.97
C SER A 69 21.87 -16.19 -9.38
N LYS A 70 21.70 -15.00 -9.98
CA LYS A 70 22.18 -14.70 -11.34
C LYS A 70 23.54 -14.02 -11.38
N ALA A 71 24.14 -13.72 -10.24
CA ALA A 71 25.43 -13.03 -10.17
C ALA A 71 26.58 -13.94 -10.63
N ASN A 72 26.62 -15.17 -10.14
CA ASN A 72 27.61 -16.20 -10.51
C ASN A 72 27.16 -17.58 -10.00
N THR A 73 27.91 -18.63 -10.35
CA THR A 73 27.61 -20.01 -9.96
C THR A 73 27.70 -20.22 -8.45
N GLU A 74 28.68 -19.58 -7.78
CA GLU A 74 28.85 -19.71 -6.33
C GLU A 74 27.66 -19.10 -5.57
N SER A 75 27.05 -18.02 -6.08
CA SER A 75 25.83 -17.43 -5.52
C SER A 75 24.64 -18.38 -5.63
N LEU A 76 24.52 -19.08 -6.74
CA LEU A 76 23.50 -20.09 -6.97
C LEU A 76 23.68 -21.25 -5.99
N ASP A 77 24.88 -21.84 -5.91
CA ASP A 77 25.22 -22.92 -4.99
C ASP A 77 24.96 -22.54 -3.52
N LEU A 78 25.19 -21.27 -3.16
CA LEU A 78 24.92 -20.76 -1.82
C LEU A 78 23.44 -20.72 -1.47
N LEU A 79 22.60 -20.32 -2.42
CA LEU A 79 21.13 -20.31 -2.22
C LEU A 79 20.59 -21.75 -2.10
N GLU A 80 21.08 -22.67 -2.92
CA GLU A 80 20.71 -24.09 -2.85
C GLU A 80 21.18 -24.71 -1.54
N TYR A 81 22.41 -24.44 -1.09
CA TYR A 81 22.91 -24.85 0.23
C TYR A 81 22.06 -24.30 1.38
N ALA A 82 21.59 -23.07 1.27
CA ALA A 82 20.71 -22.45 2.26
C ALA A 82 19.25 -22.98 2.19
N GLY A 83 18.95 -23.94 1.30
CA GLY A 83 17.65 -24.58 1.17
C GLY A 83 16.63 -23.76 0.38
N PHE A 84 17.04 -22.71 -0.34
CA PHE A 84 16.15 -21.96 -1.19
C PHE A 84 15.88 -22.68 -2.52
N ASN A 85 14.61 -22.82 -2.87
CA ASN A 85 14.24 -23.35 -4.19
C ASN A 85 14.39 -22.27 -5.26
N VAL A 86 15.53 -22.27 -5.96
CA VAL A 86 15.91 -21.24 -6.93
C VAL A 86 14.96 -21.21 -8.12
N SER A 87 14.37 -22.34 -8.54
CA SER A 87 13.41 -22.40 -9.64
C SER A 87 12.08 -21.68 -9.34
N LYS A 88 11.79 -21.46 -8.05
CA LYS A 88 10.61 -20.70 -7.57
C LYS A 88 10.92 -19.25 -7.22
N LEU A 89 12.16 -18.80 -7.40
CA LEU A 89 12.50 -17.40 -7.22
C LEU A 89 11.91 -16.58 -8.37
N GLY A 90 11.15 -15.56 -8.01
CA GLY A 90 10.60 -14.57 -8.92
C GLY A 90 11.08 -13.18 -8.54
N TRP A 91 10.68 -12.21 -9.31
CA TRP A 91 10.94 -10.82 -9.00
C TRP A 91 9.63 -10.02 -8.98
N SER A 92 9.66 -8.91 -8.24
CA SER A 92 8.57 -7.95 -8.20
C SER A 92 9.14 -6.54 -8.14
N ILE A 93 8.52 -5.62 -8.85
CA ILE A 93 8.92 -4.21 -8.88
C ILE A 93 8.94 -3.63 -7.46
N CYS A 94 7.92 -3.94 -6.66
CA CYS A 94 7.81 -3.43 -5.28
C CYS A 94 8.89 -3.97 -4.32
N GLN A 95 9.66 -4.96 -4.71
CA GLN A 95 10.78 -5.52 -3.95
C GLN A 95 12.16 -5.05 -4.46
N CYS A 96 12.19 -4.23 -5.51
CA CYS A 96 13.46 -3.66 -5.99
C CYS A 96 14.06 -2.72 -4.94
N THR A 97 15.32 -2.94 -4.60
CA THR A 97 16.01 -2.21 -3.51
C THR A 97 16.95 -1.12 -4.01
N SER A 98 17.27 -1.12 -5.31
CA SER A 98 18.22 -0.18 -5.93
C SER A 98 17.78 0.19 -7.35
N VAL A 99 18.39 1.26 -7.88
CA VAL A 99 18.22 1.66 -9.28
C VAL A 99 18.63 0.55 -10.24
N SER A 100 19.72 -0.17 -9.95
CA SER A 100 20.19 -1.27 -10.82
C SER A 100 19.19 -2.41 -10.92
N THR A 101 18.58 -2.82 -9.81
CA THR A 101 17.53 -3.86 -9.81
C THR A 101 16.27 -3.39 -10.51
N LEU A 102 15.92 -2.11 -10.34
CA LEU A 102 14.76 -1.52 -11.00
C LEU A 102 14.98 -1.34 -12.51
N GLU A 103 16.20 -1.00 -12.94
CA GLU A 103 16.57 -0.89 -14.34
C GLU A 103 16.51 -2.25 -15.04
N TRP A 104 16.99 -3.29 -14.36
CA TRP A 104 16.84 -4.65 -14.85
C TRP A 104 15.35 -5.03 -15.00
N ALA A 105 14.52 -4.71 -14.01
CA ALA A 105 13.08 -4.93 -14.07
C ALA A 105 12.46 -4.18 -15.25
N TRP A 106 12.83 -2.92 -15.47
CA TRP A 106 12.38 -2.11 -16.60
C TRP A 106 12.66 -2.75 -17.97
N ILE A 107 13.82 -3.38 -18.12
CA ILE A 107 14.23 -4.03 -19.38
C ILE A 107 13.48 -5.35 -19.60
N ASN A 108 13.19 -6.07 -18.52
CA ASN A 108 12.65 -7.44 -18.57
C ASN A 108 11.13 -7.53 -18.37
N ILE A 109 10.44 -6.41 -18.20
CA ILE A 109 8.99 -6.39 -18.08
C ILE A 109 8.32 -6.54 -19.45
N ASP A 110 7.24 -7.29 -19.51
CA ASP A 110 6.47 -7.49 -20.73
C ASP A 110 5.43 -6.38 -20.88
N TRP A 111 5.87 -5.28 -21.50
CA TRP A 111 5.06 -4.08 -21.70
C TRP A 111 3.83 -4.33 -22.55
N GLY A 112 2.65 -4.01 -22.01
CA GLY A 112 1.37 -4.12 -22.71
C GLY A 112 0.69 -5.47 -22.50
N GLU A 113 1.26 -6.37 -21.72
CA GLU A 113 0.59 -7.56 -21.23
C GLU A 113 -0.24 -7.26 -19.97
N LYS A 114 -1.15 -8.14 -19.63
CA LYS A 114 -1.92 -8.05 -18.39
C LYS A 114 -1.17 -8.75 -17.27
N CYS A 115 -1.19 -8.14 -16.08
CA CYS A 115 -0.79 -8.79 -14.84
C CYS A 115 -1.79 -9.88 -14.43
N ASP A 116 -1.44 -10.68 -13.42
CA ASP A 116 -2.33 -11.72 -12.87
C ASP A 116 -3.66 -11.14 -12.34
N ASP A 117 -3.65 -9.88 -11.88
CA ASP A 117 -4.83 -9.12 -11.44
C ASP A 117 -5.64 -8.48 -12.59
N GLY A 118 -5.27 -8.74 -13.85
CA GLY A 118 -5.93 -8.20 -15.03
C GLY A 118 -5.52 -6.76 -15.39
N THR A 119 -4.71 -6.07 -14.60
CA THR A 119 -4.21 -4.72 -14.90
C THR A 119 -3.22 -4.74 -16.07
N LEU A 120 -3.22 -3.66 -16.88
CA LEU A 120 -2.31 -3.55 -18.01
C LEU A 120 -0.91 -3.13 -17.51
N GLN A 121 0.11 -3.88 -17.92
CA GLN A 121 1.51 -3.56 -17.64
C GLN A 121 1.97 -2.38 -18.51
N ASP A 122 1.62 -1.19 -18.09
CA ASP A 122 2.01 0.07 -18.71
C ASP A 122 2.92 0.92 -17.82
N TYR A 123 3.28 2.11 -18.29
CA TYR A 123 4.19 2.99 -17.56
C TYR A 123 3.58 3.52 -16.26
N ALA A 124 2.28 3.78 -16.22
CA ALA A 124 1.61 4.28 -15.03
C ALA A 124 1.54 3.17 -13.96
N HIS A 125 1.22 1.94 -14.37
CA HIS A 125 1.28 0.79 -13.48
C HIS A 125 2.69 0.57 -12.91
N PHE A 126 3.73 0.67 -13.76
CA PHE A 126 5.11 0.55 -13.28
C PHE A 126 5.45 1.62 -12.23
N CYS A 127 5.08 2.89 -12.48
CA CYS A 127 5.26 3.97 -11.49
C CYS A 127 4.57 3.65 -10.15
N SER A 128 3.34 3.18 -10.20
CA SER A 128 2.56 2.83 -9.01
C SER A 128 3.19 1.67 -8.23
N GLN A 129 3.74 0.65 -8.92
CA GLN A 129 4.47 -0.44 -8.28
C GLN A 129 5.79 0.01 -7.65
N VAL A 130 6.50 0.97 -8.28
CA VAL A 130 7.72 1.56 -7.72
C VAL A 130 7.45 2.31 -6.42
N VAL A 131 6.33 3.00 -6.31
CA VAL A 131 5.91 3.66 -5.06
C VAL A 131 5.87 2.67 -3.88
N ARG A 132 5.44 1.43 -4.11
CA ARG A 132 5.36 0.38 -3.08
C ARG A 132 6.72 -0.04 -2.52
N THR A 133 7.83 0.32 -3.20
CA THR A 133 9.18 0.16 -2.63
C THR A 133 9.44 1.09 -1.45
N ASN A 134 8.61 2.10 -1.28
CA ASN A 134 8.74 3.19 -0.30
C ASN A 134 10.07 3.98 -0.41
N LYS A 135 10.68 4.01 -1.60
CA LYS A 135 11.97 4.66 -1.88
C LYS A 135 11.81 5.80 -2.87
N LEU A 136 11.91 7.04 -2.39
CA LEU A 136 11.74 8.24 -3.21
C LEU A 136 12.77 8.31 -4.36
N GLU A 137 14.01 7.86 -4.12
CA GLU A 137 15.05 7.85 -5.14
C GLU A 137 14.70 6.96 -6.35
N LEU A 138 14.00 5.84 -6.12
CA LEU A 138 13.55 4.97 -7.21
C LEU A 138 12.41 5.60 -8.01
N LEU A 139 11.47 6.26 -7.34
CA LEU A 139 10.41 7.00 -8.01
C LEU A 139 10.98 8.16 -8.83
N LYS A 140 11.95 8.92 -8.28
CA LYS A 140 12.65 9.98 -9.03
C LYS A 140 13.33 9.43 -10.27
N TRP A 141 14.05 8.33 -10.16
CA TRP A 141 14.71 7.71 -11.30
C TRP A 141 13.73 7.35 -12.42
N VAL A 142 12.59 6.72 -12.07
CA VAL A 142 11.56 6.35 -13.04
C VAL A 142 10.99 7.60 -13.73
N ARG A 143 10.74 8.68 -12.98
CA ARG A 143 10.18 9.92 -13.52
C ARG A 143 11.18 10.74 -14.31
N GLU A 144 12.38 10.92 -13.80
CA GLU A 144 13.36 11.86 -14.33
C GLU A 144 14.22 11.24 -15.43
N VAL A 145 14.58 9.94 -15.29
CA VAL A 145 15.44 9.23 -16.25
C VAL A 145 14.59 8.49 -17.29
N LYS A 146 13.64 7.68 -16.86
CA LYS A 146 12.81 6.87 -17.78
C LYS A 146 11.63 7.64 -18.36
N LYS A 147 11.31 8.84 -17.82
CA LYS A 147 10.18 9.68 -18.25
C LYS A 147 8.84 8.94 -18.20
N CYS A 148 8.70 8.03 -17.24
CA CYS A 148 7.53 7.22 -17.06
C CYS A 148 6.31 8.10 -16.74
N GLU A 149 5.18 7.90 -17.39
CA GLU A 149 3.93 8.56 -17.05
C GLU A 149 3.40 8.02 -15.71
N TRP A 150 2.62 8.81 -15.02
CA TRP A 150 1.91 8.43 -13.81
C TRP A 150 0.44 8.83 -13.87
N ASP A 151 -0.35 8.20 -13.03
CA ASP A 151 -1.78 8.44 -12.89
C ASP A 151 -2.18 8.65 -11.43
N LYS A 152 -3.48 8.74 -11.17
CA LYS A 152 -4.01 8.90 -9.81
C LYS A 152 -3.65 7.75 -8.87
N TRP A 153 -3.43 6.53 -9.38
CA TRP A 153 -3.04 5.37 -8.57
C TRP A 153 -1.67 5.57 -7.93
N THR A 154 -0.78 6.33 -8.58
CA THR A 154 0.52 6.66 -7.99
C THR A 154 0.36 7.37 -6.64
N ILE A 155 -0.48 8.41 -6.55
CA ILE A 155 -0.74 9.10 -5.27
C ILE A 155 -1.50 8.21 -4.30
N ASN A 156 -2.46 7.42 -4.75
CA ASN A 156 -3.18 6.48 -3.89
C ASN A 156 -2.22 5.49 -3.20
N PHE A 157 -1.23 4.97 -3.93
CA PHE A 157 -0.20 4.13 -3.32
C PHE A 157 0.76 4.91 -2.41
N VAL A 158 1.10 6.16 -2.76
CA VAL A 158 1.94 7.00 -1.88
C VAL A 158 1.26 7.26 -0.54
N THR A 159 -0.04 7.55 -0.56
CA THR A 159 -0.83 7.75 0.67
C THR A 159 -1.04 6.44 1.42
N HIS A 160 -1.12 5.32 0.72
CA HIS A 160 -1.20 3.99 1.33
C HIS A 160 0.11 3.57 2.04
N VAL A 161 1.28 3.95 1.51
CA VAL A 161 2.57 3.65 2.16
C VAL A 161 3.02 4.72 3.17
N GLY A 162 2.37 5.88 3.19
CA GLY A 162 2.57 6.94 4.17
C GLY A 162 3.87 7.74 4.04
N ASN A 163 4.48 7.79 2.85
CA ASN A 163 5.72 8.52 2.63
C ASN A 163 5.44 9.99 2.29
N LEU A 164 5.52 10.86 3.30
CA LEU A 164 5.27 12.29 3.16
C LEU A 164 6.18 12.97 2.12
N GLU A 165 7.47 12.63 2.09
CA GLU A 165 8.42 13.23 1.15
C GLU A 165 8.12 12.81 -0.30
N MET A 166 7.72 11.56 -0.49
CA MET A 166 7.25 11.07 -1.80
C MET A 166 5.94 11.75 -2.21
N LEU A 167 5.01 11.96 -1.27
CA LEU A 167 3.77 12.68 -1.50
C LEU A 167 4.02 14.13 -1.93
N LYS A 168 4.91 14.84 -1.22
CA LYS A 168 5.34 16.19 -1.58
C LYS A 168 5.94 16.24 -2.98
N TYR A 169 6.80 15.28 -3.32
CA TYR A 169 7.40 15.18 -4.65
C TYR A 169 6.34 14.97 -5.74
N CYS A 170 5.37 14.08 -5.54
CA CYS A 170 4.29 13.83 -6.49
C CYS A 170 3.47 15.10 -6.74
N PHE A 171 3.05 15.81 -5.68
CA PHE A 171 2.31 17.05 -5.82
C PHE A 171 3.12 18.17 -6.51
N ALA A 172 4.41 18.30 -6.19
CA ALA A 172 5.30 19.30 -6.80
C ALA A 172 5.50 19.07 -8.31
N ASN A 173 5.34 17.84 -8.78
CA ASN A 173 5.53 17.45 -10.17
C ASN A 173 4.21 17.14 -10.92
N GLY A 174 3.06 17.58 -10.40
CA GLY A 174 1.77 17.50 -11.07
C GLY A 174 1.23 16.10 -11.26
N CYS A 175 1.48 15.18 -10.32
CA CYS A 175 0.84 13.86 -10.33
C CYS A 175 -0.67 14.00 -10.14
N PRO A 176 -1.50 13.38 -11.00
CA PRO A 176 -2.95 13.34 -10.78
C PRO A 176 -3.30 12.65 -9.46
N TYR A 177 -4.39 13.08 -8.83
CA TYR A 177 -4.88 12.49 -7.59
C TYR A 177 -6.40 12.36 -7.59
N ASP A 178 -6.88 11.46 -6.74
CA ASP A 178 -8.27 11.36 -6.36
C ASP A 178 -8.38 11.89 -4.93
N GLU A 179 -9.17 12.95 -4.72
CA GLU A 179 -9.27 13.64 -3.44
C GLU A 179 -9.73 12.71 -2.32
N GLN A 180 -10.86 12.03 -2.56
CA GLN A 180 -11.50 11.18 -1.57
C GLN A 180 -10.61 9.99 -1.24
N GLU A 181 -10.14 9.26 -2.24
CA GLU A 181 -9.35 8.06 -2.05
C GLU A 181 -7.98 8.35 -1.41
N SER A 182 -7.32 9.45 -1.79
CA SER A 182 -6.05 9.83 -1.19
C SER A 182 -6.18 10.17 0.29
N CYS A 183 -7.23 10.92 0.68
CA CYS A 183 -7.50 11.26 2.08
C CYS A 183 -7.92 10.02 2.88
N ARG A 184 -8.78 9.17 2.31
CA ARG A 184 -9.21 7.90 2.91
C ARG A 184 -8.03 6.98 3.20
N ASN A 185 -7.13 6.79 2.23
CA ASN A 185 -5.95 5.93 2.42
C ASN A 185 -5.01 6.45 3.51
N ALA A 186 -4.76 7.76 3.55
CA ALA A 186 -3.96 8.35 4.62
C ALA A 186 -4.62 8.19 6.00
N ALA A 187 -5.96 8.37 6.07
CA ALA A 187 -6.72 8.21 7.30
C ALA A 187 -6.76 6.75 7.77
N ARG A 188 -7.04 5.81 6.86
CA ARG A 188 -7.10 4.36 7.14
C ARG A 188 -5.81 3.84 7.75
N ASN A 189 -4.67 4.26 7.22
CA ASN A 189 -3.37 3.76 7.63
C ASN A 189 -2.71 4.59 8.75
N GLY A 190 -3.37 5.59 9.30
CA GLY A 190 -2.85 6.38 10.43
C GLY A 190 -1.77 7.40 10.07
N TYR A 191 -1.62 7.77 8.80
CA TYR A 191 -0.56 8.68 8.34
C TYR A 191 -0.97 10.15 8.50
N LEU A 192 -0.99 10.63 9.74
CA LEU A 192 -1.44 11.97 10.11
C LEU A 192 -0.71 13.08 9.34
N ASP A 193 0.60 12.99 9.17
CA ASP A 193 1.39 14.00 8.46
C ASP A 193 1.02 14.08 6.96
N CYS A 194 0.76 12.93 6.33
CA CYS A 194 0.27 12.87 4.97
C CYS A 194 -1.14 13.48 4.87
N LEU A 195 -2.03 13.15 5.80
CA LEU A 195 -3.39 13.69 5.84
C LEU A 195 -3.37 15.21 6.03
N ARG A 196 -2.59 15.74 6.98
CA ARG A 196 -2.41 17.17 7.18
C ARG A 196 -1.89 17.88 5.92
N PHE A 197 -0.93 17.27 5.24
CA PHE A 197 -0.40 17.80 3.98
C PHE A 197 -1.49 17.85 2.90
N LEU A 198 -2.26 16.79 2.72
CA LEU A 198 -3.37 16.72 1.77
C LEU A 198 -4.40 17.82 2.07
N PHE A 199 -4.88 17.90 3.30
CA PHE A 199 -5.89 18.88 3.71
C PHE A 199 -5.42 20.34 3.48
N ASN A 200 -4.15 20.64 3.70
CA ASN A 200 -3.58 21.94 3.44
C ASN A 200 -3.45 22.26 1.93
N LYS A 201 -3.16 21.25 1.11
CA LYS A 201 -2.95 21.42 -0.33
C LYS A 201 -4.23 21.38 -1.15
N ILE A 202 -5.11 20.43 -0.86
CA ILE A 202 -6.31 20.16 -1.65
C ILE A 202 -7.49 20.99 -1.14
N LYS A 203 -7.58 21.25 0.19
CA LYS A 203 -8.74 21.81 0.88
C LYS A 203 -10.00 20.99 0.56
N PRO A 204 -10.04 19.74 1.01
CA PRO A 204 -11.02 18.77 0.58
C PRO A 204 -12.46 19.21 0.90
N SER A 205 -13.42 18.62 0.20
CA SER A 205 -14.84 18.80 0.42
C SER A 205 -15.24 18.31 1.83
N ARG A 206 -16.40 18.78 2.33
CA ARG A 206 -16.93 18.32 3.63
C ARG A 206 -17.24 16.83 3.61
N GLU A 207 -17.64 16.29 2.47
CA GLU A 207 -17.90 14.86 2.30
C GLU A 207 -16.62 14.05 2.41
N THR A 208 -15.54 14.49 1.77
CA THR A 208 -14.20 13.86 1.91
C THR A 208 -13.68 13.95 3.35
N GLU A 209 -13.91 15.08 4.03
CA GLU A 209 -13.54 15.24 5.44
C GLU A 209 -14.30 14.27 6.35
N LYS A 210 -15.62 14.13 6.15
CA LYS A 210 -16.46 13.17 6.84
C LYS A 210 -15.99 11.74 6.59
N ASP A 211 -15.85 11.34 5.34
CA ASP A 211 -15.42 10.00 4.94
C ASP A 211 -14.04 9.63 5.54
N ALA A 212 -13.08 10.56 5.54
CA ALA A 212 -11.78 10.33 6.16
C ALA A 212 -11.84 10.18 7.69
N ALA A 213 -12.72 10.96 8.37
CA ALA A 213 -12.91 10.83 9.81
C ALA A 213 -13.57 9.49 10.19
N GLU A 214 -14.60 9.10 9.46
CA GLU A 214 -15.30 7.81 9.64
C GLU A 214 -14.37 6.63 9.39
N THR A 215 -13.54 6.71 8.32
CA THR A 215 -12.53 5.70 8.00
C THR A 215 -11.50 5.58 9.13
N ALA A 216 -11.02 6.71 9.68
CA ALA A 216 -10.09 6.69 10.79
C ALA A 216 -10.69 6.01 12.03
N ALA A 217 -11.96 6.26 12.31
CA ALA A 217 -12.69 5.61 13.40
C ALA A 217 -12.86 4.11 13.18
N GLN A 218 -13.19 3.73 11.96
CA GLN A 218 -13.37 2.34 11.54
C GLN A 218 -12.07 1.52 11.63
N ASP A 219 -10.93 2.13 11.34
CA ASP A 219 -9.62 1.46 11.34
C ASP A 219 -8.79 1.76 12.61
N GLY A 220 -9.42 2.34 13.64
CA GLY A 220 -8.83 2.52 14.97
C GLY A 220 -7.73 3.59 15.06
N GLN A 221 -7.72 4.56 14.14
CA GLN A 221 -6.65 5.56 14.05
C GLN A 221 -6.90 6.75 14.97
N LEU A 222 -6.64 6.55 16.27
CA LEU A 222 -6.94 7.51 17.33
C LEU A 222 -6.34 8.91 17.10
N ASP A 223 -5.08 8.99 16.65
CA ASP A 223 -4.42 10.28 16.44
C ASP A 223 -5.05 11.08 15.29
N ILE A 224 -5.58 10.39 14.30
CA ILE A 224 -6.35 11.01 13.21
C ILE A 224 -7.72 11.49 13.71
N LEU A 225 -8.39 10.70 14.56
CA LEU A 225 -9.64 11.15 15.19
C LEU A 225 -9.43 12.40 16.03
N LYS A 226 -8.37 12.45 16.83
CA LYS A 226 -8.01 13.66 17.60
C LYS A 226 -7.82 14.86 16.68
N TYR A 227 -7.08 14.71 15.57
CA TYR A 227 -6.93 15.77 14.59
C TYR A 227 -8.26 16.29 14.06
N PHE A 228 -9.21 15.41 13.73
CA PHE A 228 -10.53 15.81 13.25
C PHE A 228 -11.36 16.53 14.31
N VAL A 229 -11.33 16.06 15.53
CA VAL A 229 -12.09 16.66 16.65
C VAL A 229 -11.47 17.99 17.08
N GLU A 230 -10.19 18.03 17.32
CA GLU A 230 -9.51 19.15 17.95
C GLU A 230 -9.16 20.28 16.97
N GLU A 231 -8.67 19.93 15.79
CA GLU A 231 -8.19 20.91 14.80
C GLU A 231 -9.22 21.21 13.72
N ARG A 232 -9.92 20.19 13.23
CA ARG A 232 -10.94 20.35 12.17
C ARG A 232 -12.32 20.71 12.75
N LYS A 233 -12.57 20.39 14.01
CA LYS A 233 -13.80 20.70 14.74
C LYS A 233 -15.03 20.13 14.02
N ILE A 234 -14.98 18.83 13.70
CA ILE A 234 -16.08 18.12 13.06
C ILE A 234 -17.38 18.24 13.88
N SER A 235 -18.53 18.22 13.20
CA SER A 235 -19.86 18.35 13.83
C SER A 235 -20.19 17.14 14.70
N ASP A 236 -21.15 17.32 15.64
CA ASP A 236 -21.61 16.25 16.50
C ASP A 236 -22.21 15.08 15.71
N ALA A 237 -22.84 15.33 14.57
CA ALA A 237 -23.33 14.28 13.68
C ALA A 237 -22.18 13.39 13.16
N ILE A 238 -21.04 13.98 12.76
CA ILE A 238 -19.86 13.22 12.33
C ILE A 238 -19.23 12.49 13.52
N LYS A 239 -19.19 13.12 14.71
CA LYS A 239 -18.68 12.45 15.93
C LYS A 239 -19.50 11.22 16.30
N THR A 240 -20.83 11.31 16.18
CA THR A 240 -21.73 10.16 16.42
C THR A 240 -21.43 9.03 15.44
N GLU A 241 -21.27 9.34 14.15
CA GLU A 241 -20.94 8.33 13.15
C GLU A 241 -19.54 7.72 13.39
N CYS A 242 -18.53 8.53 13.73
CA CYS A 242 -17.19 8.02 14.10
C CYS A 242 -17.27 7.09 15.32
N MET A 243 -18.08 7.42 16.32
CA MET A 243 -18.31 6.55 17.48
C MET A 243 -18.90 5.20 17.04
N LEU A 244 -19.93 5.23 16.19
CA LEU A 244 -20.58 4.04 15.64
C LEU A 244 -19.59 3.15 14.86
N ARG A 245 -18.74 3.76 14.02
CA ARG A 245 -17.69 3.06 13.27
C ARG A 245 -16.64 2.42 14.18
N SER A 246 -16.28 3.10 15.27
CA SER A 246 -15.37 2.55 16.28
C SER A 246 -15.96 1.32 16.96
N VAL A 247 -17.26 1.36 17.29
CA VAL A 247 -17.97 0.22 17.88
C VAL A 247 -18.08 -0.94 16.87
N PHE A 248 -18.42 -0.64 15.61
CA PHE A 248 -18.53 -1.62 14.53
C PHE A 248 -17.29 -2.49 14.36
N LYS A 249 -16.10 -1.92 14.59
CA LYS A 249 -14.81 -2.63 14.49
C LYS A 249 -14.17 -2.96 15.84
N GLY A 250 -14.81 -2.63 16.95
CA GLY A 250 -14.32 -2.96 18.28
C GLY A 250 -13.13 -2.12 18.78
N HIS A 251 -12.96 -0.91 18.26
CA HIS A 251 -11.86 -0.01 18.64
C HIS A 251 -12.19 0.76 19.91
N LEU A 252 -11.97 0.13 21.07
CA LEU A 252 -12.33 0.67 22.38
C LEU A 252 -11.66 2.02 22.69
N ASP A 253 -10.40 2.22 22.30
CA ASP A 253 -9.69 3.48 22.57
C ASP A 253 -10.31 4.66 21.81
N CYS A 254 -10.69 4.43 20.57
CA CYS A 254 -11.41 5.41 19.76
C CYS A 254 -12.78 5.70 20.35
N LEU A 255 -13.53 4.67 20.74
CA LEU A 255 -14.82 4.80 21.43
C LEU A 255 -14.70 5.62 22.70
N LYS A 256 -13.75 5.32 23.59
CA LYS A 256 -13.50 6.07 24.82
C LYS A 256 -13.21 7.54 24.54
N TYR A 257 -12.33 7.81 23.59
CA TYR A 257 -12.02 9.18 23.20
C TYR A 257 -13.25 9.94 22.70
N MET A 258 -14.07 9.32 21.84
CA MET A 258 -15.26 9.96 21.31
C MET A 258 -16.28 10.29 22.41
N VAL A 259 -16.47 9.41 23.40
CA VAL A 259 -17.40 9.62 24.50
C VAL A 259 -16.84 10.61 25.53
N GLU A 260 -15.60 10.42 25.99
CA GLU A 260 -15.04 11.14 27.14
C GLU A 260 -14.47 12.51 26.79
N GLU A 261 -13.77 12.62 25.68
CA GLU A 261 -13.06 13.84 25.27
C GLU A 261 -13.82 14.62 24.19
N ALA A 262 -14.19 13.95 23.12
CA ALA A 262 -14.92 14.56 22.01
C ALA A 262 -16.38 14.91 22.35
N LYS A 263 -16.93 14.34 23.47
CA LYS A 263 -18.33 14.53 23.92
C LYS A 263 -19.34 14.19 22.84
N ALA A 264 -19.12 13.11 22.10
CA ALA A 264 -20.11 12.62 21.13
C ALA A 264 -21.40 12.23 21.87
N PRO A 265 -22.56 12.54 21.29
CA PRO A 265 -23.86 12.16 21.89
C PRO A 265 -23.97 10.64 22.02
N LEU A 266 -24.18 10.14 23.25
CA LEU A 266 -24.36 8.73 23.57
C LEU A 266 -25.83 8.39 23.82
N ASN A 267 -26.69 8.69 22.85
CA ASN A 267 -28.14 8.59 22.97
C ASN A 267 -28.79 7.58 22.01
N ASP A 268 -27.98 6.77 21.32
CA ASP A 268 -28.44 5.82 20.32
C ASP A 268 -28.15 4.37 20.76
N SER A 269 -29.25 3.57 20.89
CA SER A 269 -29.18 2.13 21.21
C SER A 269 -28.44 1.29 20.16
N GLN A 270 -28.24 1.83 18.95
CA GLN A 270 -27.54 1.17 17.86
C GLN A 270 -26.12 0.80 18.26
N ASN A 271 -25.47 1.61 19.11
CA ASN A 271 -24.12 1.30 19.62
C ASN A 271 -24.07 -0.01 20.40
N ILE A 272 -25.06 -0.25 21.28
CA ILE A 272 -25.21 -1.51 22.04
C ILE A 272 -25.49 -2.67 21.08
N SER A 273 -26.40 -2.44 20.12
CA SER A 273 -26.78 -3.45 19.13
C SER A 273 -25.58 -3.92 18.29
N LEU A 274 -24.77 -2.98 17.81
CA LEU A 274 -23.55 -3.30 17.04
C LEU A 274 -22.52 -4.04 17.89
N ALA A 275 -22.25 -3.56 19.11
CA ALA A 275 -21.29 -4.20 20.00
C ALA A 275 -21.72 -5.66 20.35
N ARG A 276 -23.04 -5.91 20.47
CA ARG A 276 -23.59 -7.27 20.67
C ARG A 276 -23.45 -8.13 19.41
N TYR A 277 -23.86 -7.59 18.26
CA TYR A 277 -23.86 -8.33 16.99
C TYR A 277 -22.46 -8.80 16.58
N TYR A 278 -21.45 -7.92 16.70
CA TYR A 278 -20.06 -8.23 16.38
C TYR A 278 -19.22 -8.78 17.55
N GLU A 279 -19.88 -9.11 18.68
CA GLU A 279 -19.25 -9.69 19.88
C GLU A 279 -18.11 -8.86 20.49
N HIS A 280 -18.16 -7.54 20.33
CA HIS A 280 -17.15 -6.62 20.89
C HIS A 280 -17.42 -6.38 22.39
N THR A 281 -17.10 -7.37 23.21
CA THR A 281 -17.44 -7.42 24.65
C THR A 281 -16.93 -6.24 25.46
N GLU A 282 -15.72 -5.75 25.18
CA GLU A 282 -15.13 -4.60 25.88
C GLU A 282 -15.87 -3.30 25.55
N CYS A 283 -16.22 -3.10 24.29
CA CYS A 283 -17.03 -1.95 23.87
C CYS A 283 -18.42 -2.03 24.46
N LEU A 284 -19.04 -3.20 24.47
CA LEU A 284 -20.37 -3.42 25.07
C LEU A 284 -20.39 -3.09 26.57
N HIS A 285 -19.40 -3.59 27.32
CA HIS A 285 -19.27 -3.31 28.75
C HIS A 285 -19.10 -1.81 29.00
N TYR A 286 -18.22 -1.16 28.25
CA TYR A 286 -17.95 0.27 28.38
C TYR A 286 -19.21 1.12 28.05
N LEU A 287 -19.94 0.80 26.99
CA LEU A 287 -21.16 1.51 26.60
C LEU A 287 -22.22 1.43 27.70
N ARG A 288 -22.42 0.25 28.29
CA ARG A 288 -23.34 0.04 29.42
C ARG A 288 -22.92 0.83 30.67
N GLU A 289 -21.64 0.81 30.99
CA GLU A 289 -21.07 1.59 32.10
C GLU A 289 -21.33 3.09 31.95
N LYS A 290 -21.26 3.60 30.70
CA LYS A 290 -21.54 5.01 30.38
C LYS A 290 -22.99 5.34 30.22
N GLY A 291 -23.89 4.37 30.39
CA GLY A 291 -25.34 4.59 30.34
C GLY A 291 -25.94 4.75 28.93
N CYS A 292 -25.28 4.13 27.93
CA CYS A 292 -25.87 4.03 26.60
C CYS A 292 -27.21 3.30 26.64
N PRO A 293 -28.25 3.77 25.93
CA PRO A 293 -29.57 3.11 25.92
C PRO A 293 -29.46 1.65 25.43
N GLU A 294 -30.14 0.74 26.14
CA GLU A 294 -30.32 -0.64 25.66
C GLU A 294 -31.37 -0.68 24.54
N PRO A 295 -31.11 -1.41 23.46
CA PRO A 295 -32.10 -1.63 22.41
C PRO A 295 -33.26 -2.50 22.92
N THR A 296 -34.43 -2.31 22.38
CA THR A 296 -35.52 -3.30 22.50
C THR A 296 -35.15 -4.56 21.69
N ASP A 297 -35.83 -5.68 21.98
CA ASP A 297 -35.61 -6.94 21.25
C ASP A 297 -35.97 -6.79 19.76
N GLU A 298 -36.97 -5.97 19.43
CA GLU A 298 -37.36 -5.64 18.05
C GLU A 298 -36.26 -4.85 17.33
N GLU A 299 -35.80 -3.73 17.93
CA GLU A 299 -34.69 -2.92 17.37
C GLU A 299 -33.40 -3.74 17.13
N TYR A 300 -33.06 -4.63 18.08
CA TYR A 300 -31.91 -5.49 17.93
C TYR A 300 -32.09 -6.51 16.79
N THR A 301 -33.27 -7.12 16.69
CA THR A 301 -33.57 -8.12 15.66
C THR A 301 -33.56 -7.49 14.26
N ASP A 302 -34.14 -6.32 14.11
CA ASP A 302 -34.19 -5.58 12.84
C ASP A 302 -32.77 -5.19 12.38
N LEU A 303 -31.95 -4.72 13.30
CA LEU A 303 -30.57 -4.38 13.01
C LEU A 303 -29.74 -5.64 12.65
N ALA A 304 -29.88 -6.72 13.40
CA ALA A 304 -29.19 -7.98 13.13
C ALA A 304 -29.55 -8.55 11.74
N ASN A 305 -30.82 -8.50 11.36
CA ASN A 305 -31.29 -8.91 10.04
C ASN A 305 -30.69 -8.05 8.93
N LEU A 306 -30.61 -6.72 9.13
CA LEU A 306 -30.02 -5.80 8.17
C LEU A 306 -28.55 -6.09 7.92
N TYR A 307 -27.76 -6.34 8.98
CA TYR A 307 -26.32 -6.62 8.85
C TYR A 307 -26.06 -8.01 8.26
N SER A 308 -26.82 -9.03 8.65
CA SER A 308 -26.73 -10.36 8.05
C SER A 308 -26.99 -10.35 6.54
N ALA A 309 -28.01 -9.61 6.09
CA ALA A 309 -28.33 -9.49 4.66
C ALA A 309 -27.20 -8.78 3.87
N ASN A 310 -26.57 -7.77 4.46
CA ASN A 310 -25.44 -7.06 3.83
C ASN A 310 -24.19 -7.94 3.73
N GLU A 311 -23.90 -8.78 4.73
CA GLU A 311 -22.77 -9.71 4.71
C GLU A 311 -22.95 -10.80 3.65
N GLU A 312 -24.17 -11.31 3.44
CA GLU A 312 -24.48 -12.27 2.38
C GLU A 312 -24.29 -11.67 0.98
N GLN A 313 -24.65 -10.40 0.77
CA GLN A 313 -24.44 -9.72 -0.51
C GLN A 313 -22.96 -9.52 -0.82
N HIS A 314 -22.15 -9.12 0.16
CA HIS A 314 -20.70 -8.94 -0.04
C HIS A 314 -19.97 -10.26 -0.29
N ASN A 315 -20.38 -11.36 0.32
CA ASN A 315 -19.80 -12.66 0.09
C ASN A 315 -20.13 -13.21 -1.31
N SER A 316 -21.35 -12.97 -1.81
CA SER A 316 -21.75 -13.40 -3.17
C SER A 316 -21.01 -12.64 -4.28
N GLU A 317 -20.70 -11.34 -4.09
CA GLU A 317 -19.92 -10.55 -5.07
C GLU A 317 -18.41 -10.90 -5.09
N SER A 318 -17.90 -11.51 -4.02
CA SER A 318 -16.50 -11.95 -3.94
C SER A 318 -16.25 -13.34 -4.52
N GLU A 319 -17.28 -14.17 -4.72
CA GLU A 319 -17.20 -15.50 -5.34
C GLU A 319 -17.32 -15.45 -6.87
N ASP A 320 -17.83 -14.34 -7.44
CA ASP A 320 -18.01 -14.16 -8.89
C ASP A 320 -16.86 -13.37 -9.57
N ASN A 321 -15.77 -13.04 -8.86
CA ASN A 321 -14.58 -12.36 -9.37
C ASN A 321 -13.33 -13.24 -9.16
#